data_96a0c37386b96694aac186f4e1523419
#
_entry.id   96a0c37386b96694aac186f4e1523419
#
_cell.length_a   1.000
_cell.length_b   1.000
_cell.length_c   1.000
_cell.angle_alpha   90.00
_cell.angle_beta   90.00
_cell.angle_gamma   90.00
#
_symmetry.space_group_name_H-M   'P 1'
#
loop_
_entity.id
_entity.type
_entity.pdbx_description
1 polymer ?
#
loop_
_entity_poly.entity_id
_entity_poly.type
_entity_poly.pdbx_seq_one_letter_code
_entity_poly.pdbx_strand_id
1 'polypeptide(L)'
;MVKAISILGSTGSIGRQTAQAAGRLGIPVLALAARRDVDRLEEQARQFRPKYISVMDPAAAKELRGRLSDTDIEIGEGEESLVAAATVDGADC
;
A
#
# COMPACT_ATOMS: atom_id res chain seq x y z
N MET A 1 18.81 5.26 -9.63
CA MET A 1 17.40 5.66 -9.80
C MET A 1 16.50 4.58 -9.20
N VAL A 2 15.48 4.98 -8.46
CA VAL A 2 14.53 4.03 -7.88
C VAL A 2 13.61 3.51 -8.98
N LYS A 3 13.50 2.17 -9.11
CA LYS A 3 12.65 1.54 -10.13
C LYS A 3 11.24 1.31 -9.63
N ALA A 4 11.09 1.01 -8.33
CA ALA A 4 9.81 0.75 -7.71
C ALA A 4 9.94 0.98 -6.21
N ILE A 5 8.83 1.32 -5.54
CA ILE A 5 8.86 1.65 -4.11
C ILE A 5 7.75 0.93 -3.34
N SER A 6 7.99 0.79 -2.03
CA SER A 6 6.97 0.44 -1.04
C SER A 6 6.76 1.65 -0.15
N ILE A 7 5.50 2.06 0.06
CA ILE A 7 5.19 3.24 0.87
C ILE A 7 4.63 2.79 2.22
N LEU A 8 5.42 2.98 3.27
CA LEU A 8 4.99 2.68 4.64
C LEU A 8 4.33 3.92 5.22
N GLY A 9 3.14 3.76 5.79
CA GLY A 9 2.34 4.90 6.26
C GLY A 9 1.74 5.69 5.12
N SER A 10 1.24 5.02 4.09
CA SER A 10 0.78 5.64 2.84
C SER A 10 -0.37 6.62 3.02
N THR A 11 -1.16 6.51 4.10
CA THR A 11 -2.26 7.42 4.37
C THR A 11 -1.89 8.61 5.24
N GLY A 12 -0.67 8.65 5.78
CA GLY A 12 -0.16 9.81 6.52
C GLY A 12 0.25 10.93 5.57
N SER A 13 0.53 12.13 6.11
CA SER A 13 0.84 13.30 5.26
C SER A 13 2.06 13.07 4.37
N ILE A 14 3.14 12.53 4.91
CA ILE A 14 4.36 12.28 4.13
C ILE A 14 4.13 11.15 3.14
N GLY A 15 3.43 10.08 3.56
CA GLY A 15 3.11 8.96 2.69
C GLY A 15 2.27 9.37 1.50
N ARG A 16 1.28 10.24 1.71
CA ARG A 16 0.44 10.77 0.62
C ARG A 16 1.24 11.61 -0.36
N GLN A 17 2.15 12.45 0.14
CA GLN A 17 3.03 13.25 -0.72
C GLN A 17 3.96 12.36 -1.53
N THR A 18 4.49 11.30 -0.92
CA THR A 18 5.34 10.34 -1.60
C THR A 18 4.57 9.61 -2.70
N ALA A 19 3.33 9.19 -2.42
CA ALA A 19 2.48 8.53 -3.40
C ALA A 19 2.18 9.45 -4.59
N GLN A 20 1.87 10.71 -4.32
CA GLN A 20 1.62 11.69 -5.39
C GLN A 20 2.85 11.91 -6.25
N ALA A 21 4.03 12.04 -5.61
CA ALA A 21 5.28 12.20 -6.35
C ALA A 21 5.59 10.98 -7.21
N ALA A 22 5.38 9.78 -6.68
CA ALA A 22 5.59 8.56 -7.45
C ALA A 22 4.67 8.52 -8.68
N GLY A 23 3.41 8.91 -8.52
CA GLY A 23 2.47 8.96 -9.62
C GLY A 23 2.89 9.94 -10.71
N ARG A 24 3.38 11.11 -10.32
CA ARG A 24 3.85 12.12 -11.27
C ARG A 24 5.11 11.70 -12.01
N LEU A 25 5.99 10.96 -11.34
CA LEU A 25 7.25 10.51 -11.92
C LEU A 25 7.14 9.17 -12.63
N GLY A 26 5.97 8.53 -12.58
CA GLY A 26 5.77 7.23 -13.20
C GLY A 26 6.49 6.09 -12.49
N ILE A 27 6.78 6.24 -11.20
CA ILE A 27 7.44 5.20 -10.41
C ILE A 27 6.40 4.20 -9.90
N PRO A 28 6.55 2.90 -10.18
CA PRO A 28 5.59 1.91 -9.68
C PRO A 28 5.60 1.81 -8.15
N VAL A 29 4.41 1.72 -7.56
CA VAL A 29 4.24 1.49 -6.13
C VAL A 29 3.88 0.02 -5.95
N LEU A 30 4.77 -0.77 -5.34
CA LEU A 30 4.59 -2.21 -5.20
C LEU A 30 3.86 -2.60 -3.91
N ALA A 31 3.98 -1.80 -2.87
CA ALA A 31 3.31 -2.07 -1.60
C ALA A 31 2.91 -0.78 -0.91
N LEU A 32 1.82 -0.85 -0.17
CA LEU A 32 1.34 0.23 0.69
C LEU A 32 1.19 -0.32 2.10
N ALA A 33 1.35 0.53 3.10
CA ALA A 33 1.12 0.16 4.48
C ALA A 33 0.48 1.31 5.23
N ALA A 34 -0.53 1.02 6.02
CA ALA A 34 -1.22 2.00 6.84
C ALA A 34 -1.87 1.31 8.04
N ARG A 35 -2.38 2.11 8.97
CA ARG A 35 -2.99 1.57 10.18
C ARG A 35 -4.42 1.10 9.95
N ARG A 36 -5.32 1.99 9.51
CA ARG A 36 -6.74 1.68 9.39
C ARG A 36 -7.53 2.57 8.44
N ASP A 37 -6.88 3.44 7.67
CA ASP A 37 -7.60 4.36 6.78
C ASP A 37 -8.00 3.65 5.49
N VAL A 38 -9.10 2.90 5.56
CA VAL A 38 -9.57 2.05 4.47
C VAL A 38 -9.94 2.87 3.24
N ASP A 39 -10.58 4.03 3.45
CA ASP A 39 -11.02 4.86 2.33
C ASP A 39 -9.83 5.32 1.47
N ARG A 40 -8.77 5.80 2.14
CA ARG A 40 -7.57 6.23 1.42
C ARG A 40 -6.80 5.07 0.84
N LEU A 41 -6.74 3.95 1.55
CA LEU A 41 -6.07 2.76 1.05
C LEU A 41 -6.75 2.24 -0.21
N GLU A 42 -8.07 2.22 -0.24
CA GLU A 42 -8.79 1.81 -1.44
C GLU A 42 -8.50 2.75 -2.61
N GLU A 43 -8.54 4.04 -2.37
CA GLU A 43 -8.24 5.04 -3.39
C GLU A 43 -6.83 4.85 -3.95
N GLN A 44 -5.84 4.71 -3.06
CA GLN A 44 -4.45 4.50 -3.46
C GLN A 44 -4.27 3.16 -4.17
N ALA A 45 -4.94 2.12 -3.71
CA ALA A 45 -4.85 0.80 -4.32
C ALA A 45 -5.36 0.81 -5.76
N ARG A 46 -6.45 1.51 -6.02
CA ARG A 46 -7.00 1.59 -7.37
C ARG A 46 -6.15 2.47 -8.28
N GLN A 47 -5.48 3.46 -7.71
CA GLN A 47 -4.60 4.35 -8.47
C GLN A 47 -3.28 3.67 -8.84
N PHE A 48 -2.64 3.02 -7.88
CA PHE A 48 -1.29 2.48 -8.05
C PHE A 48 -1.24 0.99 -8.33
N ARG A 49 -2.29 0.25 -7.98
CA ARG A 49 -2.38 -1.21 -8.12
C ARG A 49 -1.15 -1.93 -7.56
N PRO A 50 -0.86 -1.74 -6.26
CA PRO A 50 0.28 -2.41 -5.64
C PRO A 50 0.07 -3.92 -5.60
N LYS A 51 1.14 -4.67 -5.39
CA LYS A 51 1.06 -6.11 -5.23
C LYS A 51 0.58 -6.49 -3.83
N TYR A 52 0.87 -5.66 -2.84
CA TYR A 52 0.61 -5.98 -1.44
C TYR A 52 0.21 -4.74 -0.66
N ILE A 53 -0.73 -4.89 0.26
CA ILE A 53 -1.13 -3.83 1.19
C ILE A 53 -1.08 -4.39 2.60
N SER A 54 -0.38 -3.68 3.50
CA SER A 54 -0.31 -4.01 4.91
C SER A 54 -1.26 -3.10 5.69
N VAL A 55 -2.16 -3.69 6.48
CA VAL A 55 -3.09 -2.93 7.33
C VAL A 55 -2.90 -3.40 8.77
N MET A 56 -2.54 -2.49 9.67
CA MET A 56 -2.27 -2.85 11.07
C MET A 56 -3.51 -3.31 11.81
N ASP A 57 -4.66 -2.67 11.57
CA ASP A 57 -5.91 -3.01 12.24
C ASP A 57 -6.59 -4.17 11.51
N PRO A 58 -6.82 -5.33 12.19
CA PRO A 58 -7.46 -6.48 11.54
C PRO A 58 -8.86 -6.19 10.99
N ALA A 59 -9.66 -5.38 11.69
CA ALA A 59 -10.99 -5.03 11.22
C ALA A 59 -10.92 -4.21 9.93
N ALA A 60 -9.99 -3.27 9.85
CA ALA A 60 -9.79 -2.46 8.65
C ALA A 60 -9.28 -3.33 7.50
N ALA A 61 -8.40 -4.28 7.78
CA ALA A 61 -7.90 -5.21 6.76
C ALA A 61 -9.04 -6.04 6.16
N LYS A 62 -9.94 -6.52 7.00
CA LYS A 62 -11.10 -7.29 6.54
C LYS A 62 -11.99 -6.45 5.65
N GLU A 63 -12.26 -5.20 6.05
CA GLU A 63 -13.07 -4.29 5.24
C GLU A 63 -12.42 -4.01 3.90
N LEU A 64 -11.12 -3.75 3.90
CA LEU A 64 -10.38 -3.47 2.67
C LEU A 64 -10.38 -4.67 1.73
N ARG A 65 -10.25 -5.88 2.25
CA ARG A 65 -10.34 -7.10 1.43
C ARG A 65 -11.67 -7.18 0.70
N GLY A 66 -12.76 -6.84 1.39
CA GLY A 66 -14.08 -6.80 0.78
C GLY A 66 -14.18 -5.75 -0.32
N ARG A 67 -13.65 -4.56 -0.08
CA ARG A 67 -13.69 -3.46 -1.05
C ARG A 67 -12.85 -3.73 -2.28
N LEU A 68 -11.74 -4.46 -2.13
CA LEU A 68 -10.81 -4.75 -3.22
C LEU A 68 -10.93 -6.19 -3.73
N SER A 69 -12.06 -6.84 -3.48
CA SER A 69 -12.29 -8.23 -3.89
C SER A 69 -12.27 -8.41 -5.42
N ASP A 70 -12.42 -7.32 -6.18
CA ASP A 70 -12.34 -7.32 -7.63
C ASP A 70 -10.90 -7.16 -8.15
N THR A 71 -9.92 -7.16 -7.25
CA THR A 71 -8.51 -7.01 -7.60
C THR A 71 -7.70 -8.23 -7.18
N ASP A 72 -6.47 -8.33 -7.69
CA ASP A 72 -5.53 -9.39 -7.30
C ASP A 72 -4.58 -8.94 -6.17
N ILE A 73 -4.87 -7.82 -5.53
CA ILE A 73 -4.01 -7.26 -4.50
C ILE A 73 -4.07 -8.11 -3.24
N GLU A 74 -2.91 -8.53 -2.74
CA GLU A 74 -2.81 -9.26 -1.48
C GLU A 74 -2.84 -8.29 -0.31
N ILE A 75 -3.66 -8.56 0.69
CA ILE A 75 -3.83 -7.69 1.86
C ILE A 75 -3.50 -8.49 3.11
N GLY A 76 -2.47 -8.05 3.84
CA GLY A 76 -2.08 -8.63 5.10
C GLY A 76 -2.46 -7.74 6.28
N GLU A 77 -2.49 -8.30 7.48
CA GLU A 77 -2.84 -7.58 8.70
C GLU A 77 -1.78 -7.74 9.77
N GLY A 78 -1.70 -6.76 10.68
CA GLY A 78 -0.79 -6.78 11.81
C GLY A 78 0.64 -6.39 11.46
N GLU A 79 1.53 -6.45 12.46
CA GLU A 79 2.92 -6.03 12.30
C GLU A 79 3.70 -6.88 11.31
N GLU A 80 3.40 -8.17 11.24
CA GLU A 80 4.08 -9.07 10.31
C GLU A 80 3.85 -8.65 8.87
N SER A 81 2.67 -8.13 8.56
CA SER A 81 2.36 -7.65 7.21
C SER A 81 3.18 -6.42 6.85
N LEU A 82 3.56 -5.61 7.84
CA LEU A 82 4.39 -4.44 7.59
C LEU A 82 5.78 -4.85 7.09
N VAL A 83 6.36 -5.89 7.67
CA VAL A 83 7.64 -6.43 7.22
C VAL A 83 7.51 -6.96 5.79
N ALA A 84 6.44 -7.70 5.50
CA ALA A 84 6.20 -8.21 4.17
C ALA A 84 6.08 -7.07 3.15
N ALA A 85 5.39 -5.98 3.49
CA ALA A 85 5.26 -4.82 2.60
C ALA A 85 6.62 -4.17 2.33
N ALA A 86 7.48 -4.09 3.35
CA ALA A 86 8.80 -3.48 3.22
C ALA A 86 9.76 -4.33 2.38
N THR A 87 9.50 -5.63 2.26
CA THR A 87 10.39 -6.57 1.58
C THR A 87 9.81 -7.18 0.30
N VAL A 88 8.77 -6.56 -0.26
CA VAL A 88 8.17 -7.02 -1.51
C VAL A 88 9.21 -7.05 -2.62
N ASP A 89 9.24 -8.16 -3.36
CA ASP A 89 10.16 -8.34 -4.48
C ASP A 89 10.00 -7.24 -5.53
N GLY A 90 11.12 -6.65 -5.92
CA GLY A 90 11.16 -5.60 -6.92
C GLY A 90 11.11 -4.19 -6.35
N ALA A 91 10.91 -4.04 -5.04
CA ALA A 91 10.96 -2.72 -4.41
C ALA A 91 12.41 -2.33 -4.11
N ASP A 92 12.78 -1.11 -4.51
CA ASP A 92 14.12 -0.56 -4.25
C ASP A 92 14.17 0.29 -2.98
N CYS A 93 13.02 0.59 -2.41
CA CYS A 93 12.96 1.49 -1.27
C CYS A 93 11.72 1.22 -0.43
#